data_540ae9440d0a969b7fba40ff00fb9dfe
#
_entry.id   540ae9440d0a969b7fba40ff00fb9dfe
#
_cell.length_a   1.000
_cell.length_b   1.000
_cell.length_c   1.000
_cell.angle_alpha   90.00
_cell.angle_beta   90.00
_cell.angle_gamma   90.00
#
_symmetry.space_group_name_H-M   'P 1'
#
loop_
_entity.id
_entity.type
_entity.pdbx_description
1 polymer ?
#
loop_
_entity_poly.entity_id
_entity_poly.type
_entity_poly.pdbx_seq_one_letter_code
_entity_poly.pdbx_strand_id
1 'polypeptide(L)'
;MATALKHKLSYHRRLFLLLLVFSWTLVGCFILFQYGREKHFKAERLDAQLQLFNLRMLDAVNAGAPPDAFIARSGAPCEGVRVTLIDPAGHVVFDNSLDTLPGANHLDRPEVAEALARGTGYTIRRHSESTDRNYFYSAMRGDRYIVRSAVPYSVPLGEILAADREFLWFMLGVTLLMSVAGYFATRRLGQNITRLNEFAERAERSERIDDLPAFPHDELGEISSHIIRLYARLQKTTADRDREHALALHEEQEKIRIKKQLTNNINHELKTPV
;
A
#
# COMPACT_ATOMS: atom_id res chain seq x y z
N MET A 1 -31.99 23.99 14.63
CA MET A 1 -30.69 24.53 15.06
C MET A 1 -29.81 23.36 15.47
N ALA A 2 -28.97 22.89 14.57
CA ALA A 2 -28.00 21.85 14.83
C ALA A 2 -26.62 22.44 14.52
N THR A 3 -25.97 22.95 15.55
CA THR A 3 -24.56 23.37 15.52
C THR A 3 -23.70 22.12 15.38
N ALA A 4 -23.33 21.80 14.14
CA ALA A 4 -22.31 20.81 13.86
C ALA A 4 -20.99 21.26 14.50
N LEU A 5 -20.63 20.66 15.64
CA LEU A 5 -19.29 20.71 16.20
C LEU A 5 -18.34 20.16 15.13
N LYS A 6 -17.73 21.05 14.33
CA LYS A 6 -16.55 20.72 13.55
C LYS A 6 -15.41 20.41 14.52
N HIS A 7 -15.34 19.17 14.98
CA HIS A 7 -14.18 18.66 15.67
C HIS A 7 -13.00 18.76 14.67
N LYS A 8 -12.23 19.82 14.74
CA LYS A 8 -10.97 19.93 14.00
C LYS A 8 -10.07 18.82 14.51
N LEU A 9 -10.00 17.73 13.74
CA LEU A 9 -9.05 16.67 14.02
C LEU A 9 -7.66 17.28 14.19
N SER A 10 -6.98 16.96 15.28
CA SER A 10 -5.60 17.38 15.54
C SER A 10 -4.70 17.03 14.34
N TYR A 11 -3.69 17.86 14.04
CA TYR A 11 -2.81 17.71 12.90
C TYR A 11 -2.21 16.29 12.77
N HIS A 12 -1.75 15.71 13.88
CA HIS A 12 -1.21 14.35 13.90
C HIS A 12 -2.22 13.28 13.49
N ARG A 13 -3.51 13.44 13.85
CA ARG A 13 -4.57 12.50 13.45
C ARG A 13 -4.86 12.58 11.96
N ARG A 14 -4.84 13.79 11.36
CA ARG A 14 -5.03 13.97 9.92
C ARG A 14 -3.87 13.36 9.14
N LEU A 15 -2.63 13.62 9.58
CA LEU A 15 -1.43 13.07 8.97
C LEU A 15 -1.44 11.55 9.05
N PHE A 16 -1.74 10.99 10.23
CA PHE A 16 -1.85 9.54 10.41
C PHE A 16 -2.90 8.91 9.50
N LEU A 17 -4.11 9.48 9.43
CA LEU A 17 -5.18 8.98 8.57
C LEU A 17 -4.78 9.02 7.09
N LEU A 18 -4.13 10.08 6.64
CA LEU A 18 -3.65 10.20 5.28
C LEU A 18 -2.61 9.10 4.95
N LEU A 19 -1.63 8.91 5.82
CA LEU A 19 -0.61 7.87 5.66
C LEU A 19 -1.23 6.46 5.71
N LEU A 20 -2.19 6.25 6.60
CA LEU A 20 -2.90 4.98 6.72
C LEU A 20 -3.68 4.66 5.45
N VAL A 21 -4.50 5.60 4.95
CA VAL A 21 -5.26 5.42 3.71
C VAL A 21 -4.31 5.15 2.53
N PHE A 22 -3.24 5.94 2.41
CA PHE A 22 -2.24 5.74 1.35
C PHE A 22 -1.60 4.36 1.42
N SER A 23 -1.13 3.94 2.60
CA SER A 23 -0.51 2.62 2.81
C SER A 23 -1.46 1.47 2.48
N TRP A 24 -2.71 1.52 2.98
CA TRP A 24 -3.70 0.47 2.72
C TRP A 24 -4.13 0.42 1.24
N THR A 25 -4.22 1.58 0.58
CA THR A 25 -4.50 1.64 -0.86
C THR A 25 -3.38 0.99 -1.66
N LEU A 26 -2.12 1.30 -1.34
CA LEU A 26 -0.96 0.73 -2.00
C LEU A 26 -0.88 -0.79 -1.82
N VAL A 27 -1.09 -1.28 -0.59
CA VAL A 27 -1.13 -2.72 -0.29
C VAL A 27 -2.31 -3.40 -1.00
N GLY A 28 -3.48 -2.78 -1.02
CA GLY A 28 -4.66 -3.29 -1.75
C GLY A 28 -4.39 -3.42 -3.25
N CYS A 29 -3.82 -2.42 -3.88
CA CYS A 29 -3.41 -2.47 -5.28
C CYS A 29 -2.37 -3.58 -5.53
N PHE A 30 -1.39 -3.73 -4.63
CA PHE A 30 -0.38 -4.79 -4.75
C PHE A 30 -1.00 -6.18 -4.64
N ILE A 31 -1.91 -6.40 -3.69
CA ILE A 31 -2.61 -7.69 -3.52
C ILE A 31 -3.43 -8.02 -4.78
N LEU A 32 -4.16 -7.05 -5.34
CA LEU A 32 -4.94 -7.26 -6.57
C LEU A 32 -4.03 -7.62 -7.76
N PHE A 33 -2.91 -6.91 -7.91
CA PHE A 33 -1.93 -7.18 -8.95
C PHE A 33 -1.31 -8.58 -8.78
N GLN A 34 -0.89 -8.92 -7.57
CA GLN A 34 -0.27 -10.20 -7.26
C GLN A 34 -1.24 -11.37 -7.46
N TYR A 35 -2.50 -11.20 -7.06
CA TYR A 35 -3.54 -12.21 -7.25
C TYR A 35 -3.72 -12.58 -8.73
N GLY A 36 -3.82 -11.57 -9.61
CA GLY A 36 -3.92 -11.81 -11.05
C GLY A 36 -2.70 -12.52 -11.62
N ARG A 37 -1.51 -12.06 -11.26
CA ARG A 37 -0.24 -12.61 -11.72
C ARG A 37 -0.01 -14.04 -11.27
N GLU A 38 -0.32 -14.36 -10.02
CA GLU A 38 -0.16 -15.70 -9.45
C GLU A 38 -1.05 -16.72 -10.14
N LYS A 39 -2.32 -16.35 -10.42
CA LYS A 39 -3.25 -17.20 -11.14
C LYS A 39 -2.74 -17.54 -12.56
N HIS A 40 -2.22 -16.55 -13.28
CA HIS A 40 -1.63 -16.80 -14.59
C HIS A 40 -0.39 -17.69 -14.51
N PHE A 41 0.52 -17.43 -13.59
CA PHE A 41 1.74 -18.22 -13.40
C PHE A 41 1.43 -19.69 -13.07
N LYS A 42 0.46 -19.96 -12.20
CA LYS A 42 0.04 -21.32 -11.85
C LYS A 42 -0.63 -22.01 -13.05
N ALA A 43 -1.41 -21.27 -13.84
CA ALA A 43 -2.03 -21.79 -15.05
C ALA A 43 -0.98 -22.13 -16.12
N GLU A 44 0.01 -21.27 -16.35
CA GLU A 44 1.12 -21.51 -17.28
C GLU A 44 1.97 -22.71 -16.85
N ARG A 45 2.20 -22.86 -15.56
CA ARG A 45 2.92 -24.03 -15.02
C ARG A 45 2.17 -25.34 -15.27
N LEU A 46 0.85 -25.34 -15.05
CA LEU A 46 0.02 -26.52 -15.33
C LEU A 46 0.00 -26.80 -16.84
N ASP A 47 -0.15 -25.76 -17.66
CA ASP A 47 -0.09 -25.91 -19.12
C ASP A 47 1.24 -26.50 -19.58
N ALA A 48 2.38 -26.01 -19.07
CA ALA A 48 3.70 -26.55 -19.44
C ALA A 48 3.84 -28.06 -19.09
N GLN A 49 3.25 -28.51 -17.97
CA GLN A 49 3.24 -29.94 -17.62
C GLN A 49 2.38 -30.76 -18.58
N LEU A 50 1.20 -30.23 -18.95
CA LEU A 50 0.31 -30.89 -19.92
C LEU A 50 0.90 -30.88 -21.32
N GLN A 51 1.61 -29.82 -21.72
CA GLN A 51 2.28 -29.77 -23.02
C GLN A 51 3.41 -30.80 -23.14
N LEU A 52 4.19 -31.00 -22.08
CA LEU A 52 5.20 -32.06 -22.06
C LEU A 52 4.55 -33.48 -22.25
N PHE A 53 3.40 -33.67 -21.62
CA PHE A 53 2.61 -34.90 -21.81
C PHE A 53 2.08 -35.00 -23.24
N ASN A 54 1.50 -33.92 -23.77
CA ASN A 54 0.97 -33.86 -25.15
C ASN A 54 2.07 -34.12 -26.19
N LEU A 55 3.29 -33.57 -26.00
CA LEU A 55 4.42 -33.82 -26.86
C LEU A 55 4.81 -35.30 -26.91
N ARG A 56 4.95 -35.93 -25.74
CA ARG A 56 5.26 -37.36 -25.64
C ARG A 56 4.18 -38.25 -26.26
N MET A 57 2.92 -37.82 -26.11
CA MET A 57 1.80 -38.51 -26.75
C MET A 57 1.86 -38.41 -28.27
N LEU A 58 2.16 -37.22 -28.83
CA LEU A 58 2.35 -37.02 -30.26
C LEU A 58 3.50 -37.89 -30.80
N ASP A 59 4.61 -37.93 -30.11
CA ASP A 59 5.77 -38.75 -30.50
C ASP A 59 5.41 -40.26 -30.51
N ALA A 60 4.68 -40.73 -29.48
CA ALA A 60 4.23 -42.12 -29.42
C ALA A 60 3.26 -42.48 -30.52
N VAL A 61 2.27 -41.62 -30.79
CA VAL A 61 1.27 -41.83 -31.85
C VAL A 61 1.90 -41.78 -33.24
N ASN A 62 2.87 -40.86 -33.46
CA ASN A 62 3.63 -40.77 -34.69
C ASN A 62 4.51 -41.99 -34.92
N ALA A 63 5.00 -42.63 -33.85
CA ALA A 63 5.71 -43.90 -33.88
C ALA A 63 4.79 -45.12 -34.05
N GLY A 64 3.48 -44.92 -34.16
CA GLY A 64 2.49 -45.98 -34.36
C GLY A 64 1.98 -46.67 -33.10
N ALA A 65 2.29 -46.10 -31.91
CA ALA A 65 1.76 -46.66 -30.65
C ALA A 65 0.29 -46.27 -30.47
N PRO A 66 -0.56 -47.20 -30.01
CA PRO A 66 -1.96 -46.89 -29.68
C PRO A 66 -2.02 -45.89 -28.53
N PRO A 67 -2.92 -44.88 -28.61
CA PRO A 67 -3.09 -43.87 -27.60
C PRO A 67 -3.34 -44.42 -26.21
N ASP A 68 -4.20 -45.44 -26.07
CA ASP A 68 -4.50 -46.11 -24.79
C ASP A 68 -3.27 -46.76 -24.17
N ALA A 69 -2.44 -47.44 -24.95
CA ALA A 69 -1.21 -48.07 -24.49
C ALA A 69 -0.17 -47.06 -23.98
N PHE A 70 -0.14 -45.89 -24.59
CA PHE A 70 0.69 -44.79 -24.13
C PHE A 70 0.21 -44.26 -22.75
N ILE A 71 -1.10 -43.97 -22.63
CA ILE A 71 -1.68 -43.46 -21.36
C ILE A 71 -1.48 -44.45 -20.25
N ALA A 72 -1.72 -45.74 -20.47
CA ALA A 72 -1.54 -46.79 -19.49
C ALA A 72 -0.08 -46.95 -19.02
N ARG A 73 0.90 -46.72 -19.91
CA ARG A 73 2.33 -46.87 -19.60
C ARG A 73 2.96 -45.60 -19.02
N SER A 74 2.62 -44.47 -19.53
CA SER A 74 3.26 -43.20 -19.15
C SER A 74 2.66 -42.59 -17.89
N GLY A 75 1.49 -43.05 -17.45
CA GLY A 75 0.71 -42.41 -16.40
C GLY A 75 0.14 -41.03 -16.86
N ALA A 76 -0.99 -40.66 -16.30
CA ALA A 76 -1.52 -39.34 -16.51
C ALA A 76 -0.79 -38.32 -15.62
N PRO A 77 -0.54 -37.09 -16.10
CA PRO A 77 0.13 -36.03 -15.30
C PRO A 77 -0.71 -35.59 -14.09
N CYS A 78 -2.01 -35.83 -14.11
CA CYS A 78 -2.94 -35.57 -13.01
C CYS A 78 -4.05 -36.62 -13.01
N GLU A 79 -4.71 -36.83 -11.88
CA GLU A 79 -5.88 -37.73 -11.81
C GLU A 79 -7.02 -37.22 -12.68
N GLY A 80 -7.65 -38.13 -13.41
CA GLY A 80 -8.83 -37.81 -14.25
C GLY A 80 -8.54 -36.98 -15.49
N VAL A 81 -7.29 -36.96 -15.97
CA VAL A 81 -6.96 -36.28 -17.24
C VAL A 81 -7.69 -36.94 -18.40
N ARG A 82 -8.44 -36.15 -19.11
CA ARG A 82 -9.05 -36.51 -20.38
C ARG A 82 -8.11 -36.16 -21.52
N VAL A 83 -7.89 -37.08 -22.44
CA VAL A 83 -7.01 -36.92 -23.60
C VAL A 83 -7.82 -37.12 -24.86
N THR A 84 -7.77 -36.15 -25.76
CA THR A 84 -8.47 -36.18 -27.03
C THR A 84 -7.47 -36.02 -28.17
N LEU A 85 -7.53 -36.88 -29.17
CA LEU A 85 -6.82 -36.72 -30.44
C LEU A 85 -7.78 -36.13 -31.46
N ILE A 86 -7.34 -35.11 -32.17
CA ILE A 86 -8.10 -34.37 -33.16
C ILE A 86 -7.33 -34.43 -34.48
N ASP A 87 -8.02 -34.76 -35.59
CA ASP A 87 -7.43 -34.73 -36.91
C ASP A 87 -7.30 -33.28 -37.45
N PRO A 88 -6.56 -33.06 -38.55
CA PRO A 88 -6.43 -31.74 -39.16
C PRO A 88 -7.75 -31.12 -39.63
N ALA A 89 -8.79 -31.93 -39.85
CA ALA A 89 -10.12 -31.47 -40.23
C ALA A 89 -11.00 -31.08 -39.03
N GLY A 90 -10.52 -31.34 -37.82
CA GLY A 90 -11.17 -30.97 -36.56
C GLY A 90 -12.07 -32.06 -35.97
N HIS A 91 -12.04 -33.28 -36.52
CA HIS A 91 -12.80 -34.38 -35.96
C HIS A 91 -12.01 -35.10 -34.86
N VAL A 92 -12.72 -35.55 -33.85
CA VAL A 92 -12.15 -36.35 -32.77
C VAL A 92 -11.94 -37.77 -33.26
N VAL A 93 -10.71 -38.24 -33.25
CA VAL A 93 -10.33 -39.61 -33.65
C VAL A 93 -10.09 -40.52 -32.46
N PHE A 94 -9.85 -39.94 -31.29
CA PHE A 94 -9.68 -40.67 -30.03
C PHE A 94 -10.06 -39.80 -28.85
N ASP A 95 -10.68 -40.42 -27.84
CA ASP A 95 -10.96 -39.77 -26.53
C ASP A 95 -10.99 -40.86 -25.44
N ASN A 96 -10.16 -40.74 -24.39
CA ASN A 96 -10.05 -41.74 -23.35
C ASN A 96 -11.20 -41.77 -22.33
N SER A 97 -12.15 -40.85 -22.43
CA SER A 97 -13.24 -40.68 -21.47
C SER A 97 -14.63 -40.80 -22.05
N LEU A 98 -14.72 -41.02 -23.36
CA LEU A 98 -16.01 -41.14 -24.08
C LEU A 98 -16.07 -42.47 -24.82
N ASP A 99 -17.16 -43.18 -24.61
CA ASP A 99 -17.45 -44.42 -25.37
C ASP A 99 -17.87 -44.11 -26.83
N THR A 100 -18.44 -42.93 -27.06
CA THR A 100 -18.86 -42.50 -28.39
C THR A 100 -18.23 -41.16 -28.75
N LEU A 101 -17.50 -41.09 -29.85
CA LEU A 101 -16.82 -39.90 -30.29
C LEU A 101 -17.82 -38.83 -30.75
N PRO A 102 -17.61 -37.55 -30.33
CA PRO A 102 -18.51 -36.46 -30.77
C PRO A 102 -18.31 -36.15 -32.23
N GLY A 103 -19.42 -35.96 -32.96
CA GLY A 103 -19.40 -35.58 -34.37
C GLY A 103 -19.14 -34.08 -34.63
N ALA A 104 -19.03 -33.27 -33.57
CA ALA A 104 -18.82 -31.84 -33.69
C ALA A 104 -17.35 -31.53 -34.06
N ASN A 105 -17.17 -30.46 -34.88
CA ASN A 105 -15.83 -29.94 -35.21
C ASN A 105 -15.24 -29.22 -34.01
N HIS A 106 -13.96 -29.46 -33.75
CA HIS A 106 -13.24 -28.90 -32.59
C HIS A 106 -12.21 -27.81 -32.94
N LEU A 107 -12.10 -27.39 -34.22
CA LEU A 107 -11.15 -26.36 -34.65
C LEU A 107 -11.44 -24.98 -34.04
N ASP A 108 -12.73 -24.67 -33.82
CA ASP A 108 -13.15 -23.39 -33.22
C ASP A 108 -12.97 -23.31 -31.70
N ARG A 109 -12.46 -24.36 -31.07
CA ARG A 109 -12.21 -24.35 -29.63
C ARG A 109 -11.00 -23.45 -29.34
N PRO A 110 -11.06 -22.50 -28.37
CA PRO A 110 -9.99 -21.48 -28.14
C PRO A 110 -8.60 -22.10 -28.02
N GLU A 111 -8.45 -23.16 -27.23
CA GLU A 111 -7.19 -23.87 -27.03
C GLU A 111 -6.68 -24.53 -28.32
N VAL A 112 -7.56 -25.02 -29.15
CA VAL A 112 -7.21 -25.68 -30.44
C VAL A 112 -6.86 -24.64 -31.50
N ALA A 113 -7.65 -23.57 -31.61
CA ALA A 113 -7.38 -22.45 -32.53
C ALA A 113 -6.04 -21.78 -32.21
N GLU A 114 -5.72 -21.59 -30.91
CA GLU A 114 -4.44 -21.06 -30.49
C GLU A 114 -3.28 -22.04 -30.80
N ALA A 115 -3.46 -23.34 -30.55
CA ALA A 115 -2.49 -24.37 -30.92
C ALA A 115 -2.21 -24.42 -32.41
N LEU A 116 -3.24 -24.25 -33.27
CA LEU A 116 -3.06 -24.15 -34.69
C LEU A 116 -2.23 -22.94 -35.13
N ALA A 117 -2.41 -21.79 -34.47
CA ALA A 117 -1.72 -20.54 -34.79
C ALA A 117 -0.30 -20.51 -34.25
N ARG A 118 -0.06 -21.01 -33.03
CA ARG A 118 1.20 -20.85 -32.28
C ARG A 118 1.95 -22.16 -31.97
N GLY A 119 1.34 -23.31 -32.32
CA GLY A 119 1.87 -24.64 -31.96
C GLY A 119 1.30 -25.18 -30.65
N THR A 120 0.99 -24.30 -29.68
CA THR A 120 0.40 -24.65 -28.39
C THR A 120 -0.67 -23.64 -28.02
N GLY A 121 -1.65 -24.07 -27.18
CA GLY A 121 -2.70 -23.18 -26.68
C GLY A 121 -3.36 -23.78 -25.45
N TYR A 122 -3.87 -22.93 -24.55
CA TYR A 122 -4.57 -23.37 -23.35
C TYR A 122 -5.79 -22.51 -23.01
N THR A 123 -6.72 -23.08 -22.26
CA THR A 123 -7.88 -22.38 -21.72
C THR A 123 -8.07 -22.76 -20.25
N ILE A 124 -8.05 -21.77 -19.35
CA ILE A 124 -8.06 -22.02 -17.90
C ILE A 124 -9.36 -22.67 -17.42
N ARG A 125 -10.49 -22.26 -17.99
CA ARG A 125 -11.80 -22.80 -17.60
C ARG A 125 -12.76 -22.69 -18.77
N ARG A 126 -13.20 -23.84 -19.26
CA ARG A 126 -14.23 -23.95 -20.28
C ARG A 126 -15.16 -25.11 -19.98
N HIS A 127 -16.45 -24.88 -20.19
CA HIS A 127 -17.48 -25.90 -20.08
C HIS A 127 -17.38 -26.90 -21.25
N SER A 128 -17.45 -28.19 -20.95
CA SER A 128 -17.47 -29.26 -21.92
C SER A 128 -18.91 -29.74 -22.13
N GLU A 129 -19.43 -29.57 -23.34
CA GLU A 129 -20.78 -30.03 -23.73
C GLU A 129 -20.93 -31.56 -23.67
N SER A 130 -19.84 -32.32 -23.92
CA SER A 130 -19.85 -33.76 -23.93
C SER A 130 -19.84 -34.42 -22.56
N THR A 131 -19.37 -33.72 -21.51
CA THR A 131 -19.25 -34.27 -20.15
C THR A 131 -19.98 -33.45 -19.10
N ASP A 132 -20.60 -32.33 -19.50
CA ASP A 132 -21.31 -31.37 -18.64
C ASP A 132 -20.46 -30.87 -17.44
N ARG A 133 -19.14 -30.72 -17.66
CA ARG A 133 -18.18 -30.28 -16.64
C ARG A 133 -17.26 -29.17 -17.16
N ASN A 134 -16.70 -28.39 -16.25
CA ASN A 134 -15.63 -27.45 -16.55
C ASN A 134 -14.28 -28.13 -16.54
N TYR A 135 -13.43 -27.74 -17.48
CA TYR A 135 -12.07 -28.26 -17.60
C TYR A 135 -11.07 -27.14 -17.81
N PHE A 136 -9.85 -27.35 -17.36
CA PHE A 136 -8.65 -26.71 -17.87
C PHE A 136 -8.19 -27.48 -19.10
N TYR A 137 -8.01 -26.82 -20.22
CA TYR A 137 -7.58 -27.42 -21.46
C TYR A 137 -6.20 -26.97 -21.85
N SER A 138 -5.38 -27.89 -22.34
CA SER A 138 -4.10 -27.63 -23.01
C SER A 138 -4.09 -28.39 -24.33
N ALA A 139 -3.72 -27.75 -25.42
CA ALA A 139 -3.64 -28.33 -26.75
C ALA A 139 -2.25 -28.11 -27.36
N MET A 140 -1.78 -29.11 -28.10
CA MET A 140 -0.54 -29.05 -28.86
C MET A 140 -0.76 -29.58 -30.29
N ARG A 141 -0.30 -28.81 -31.26
CA ARG A 141 -0.32 -29.16 -32.65
C ARG A 141 0.87 -30.05 -32.99
N GLY A 142 0.64 -31.20 -33.57
CA GLY A 142 1.60 -32.05 -34.27
C GLY A 142 1.43 -31.99 -35.79
N ASP A 143 2.20 -32.82 -36.50
CA ASP A 143 2.17 -32.90 -37.95
C ASP A 143 0.86 -33.55 -38.46
N ARG A 144 0.43 -34.60 -37.78
CA ARG A 144 -0.75 -35.39 -38.17
C ARG A 144 -1.99 -35.18 -37.31
N TYR A 145 -1.77 -34.85 -36.06
CA TYR A 145 -2.84 -34.75 -35.08
C TYR A 145 -2.61 -33.56 -34.15
N ILE A 146 -3.70 -33.11 -33.54
CA ILE A 146 -3.67 -32.18 -32.41
C ILE A 146 -3.99 -33.00 -31.16
N VAL A 147 -3.13 -33.00 -30.18
CA VAL A 147 -3.42 -33.58 -28.87
C VAL A 147 -3.96 -32.50 -27.95
N ARG A 148 -5.09 -32.81 -27.32
CA ARG A 148 -5.70 -31.94 -26.32
C ARG A 148 -5.87 -32.70 -25.03
N SER A 149 -5.20 -32.25 -24.00
CA SER A 149 -5.38 -32.71 -22.60
C SER A 149 -6.35 -31.80 -21.88
N ALA A 150 -7.22 -32.40 -21.05
CA ALA A 150 -8.17 -31.68 -20.24
C ALA A 150 -8.16 -32.18 -18.80
N VAL A 151 -7.97 -31.26 -17.84
CA VAL A 151 -8.02 -31.56 -16.41
C VAL A 151 -9.35 -31.05 -15.87
N PRO A 152 -10.14 -31.89 -15.16
CA PRO A 152 -11.39 -31.45 -14.59
C PRO A 152 -11.18 -30.24 -13.68
N TYR A 153 -11.91 -29.17 -13.89
CA TYR A 153 -11.86 -27.98 -13.04
C TYR A 153 -12.66 -28.26 -11.76
N SER A 154 -12.06 -29.07 -10.90
CA SER A 154 -12.59 -29.48 -9.60
C SER A 154 -12.24 -28.47 -8.51
N VAL A 155 -12.81 -28.62 -7.33
CA VAL A 155 -12.46 -27.80 -6.16
C VAL A 155 -10.95 -27.84 -5.88
N PRO A 156 -10.26 -29.01 -5.87
CA PRO A 156 -8.81 -29.05 -5.70
C PRO A 156 -8.03 -28.24 -6.75
N LEU A 157 -8.41 -28.30 -8.03
CA LEU A 157 -7.76 -27.51 -9.08
C LEU A 157 -8.03 -26.01 -8.90
N GLY A 158 -9.25 -25.67 -8.52
CA GLY A 158 -9.61 -24.29 -8.17
C GLY A 158 -8.78 -23.75 -7.01
N GLU A 159 -8.52 -24.58 -5.98
CA GLU A 159 -7.68 -24.23 -4.85
C GLU A 159 -6.20 -24.09 -5.21
N ILE A 160 -5.68 -24.98 -6.07
CA ILE A 160 -4.28 -24.89 -6.57
C ILE A 160 -4.10 -23.60 -7.38
N LEU A 161 -5.08 -23.20 -8.16
CA LEU A 161 -5.05 -21.98 -8.98
C LEU A 161 -5.40 -20.72 -8.16
N ALA A 162 -5.90 -20.86 -6.94
CA ALA A 162 -6.16 -19.72 -6.06
C ALA A 162 -4.85 -19.11 -5.54
N ALA A 163 -4.90 -17.85 -5.16
CA ALA A 163 -3.76 -17.19 -4.50
C ALA A 163 -3.50 -17.81 -3.13
N ASP A 164 -2.23 -17.85 -2.73
CA ASP A 164 -1.83 -18.38 -1.44
C ASP A 164 -2.41 -17.56 -0.29
N ARG A 165 -3.31 -18.18 0.46
CA ARG A 165 -3.98 -17.54 1.59
C ARG A 165 -3.00 -17.15 2.69
N GLU A 166 -1.91 -17.89 2.87
CA GLU A 166 -0.84 -17.57 3.82
C GLU A 166 -0.15 -16.26 3.49
N PHE A 167 0.11 -16.00 2.21
CA PHE A 167 0.66 -14.74 1.74
C PHE A 167 -0.25 -13.55 2.07
N LEU A 168 -1.58 -13.70 1.91
CA LEU A 168 -2.55 -12.65 2.26
C LEU A 168 -2.53 -12.33 3.75
N TRP A 169 -2.49 -13.36 4.62
CA TRP A 169 -2.39 -13.17 6.07
C TRP A 169 -1.07 -12.53 6.48
N PHE A 170 0.04 -12.92 5.85
CA PHE A 170 1.34 -12.28 6.06
C PHE A 170 1.32 -10.79 5.70
N MET A 171 0.80 -10.44 4.52
CA MET A 171 0.68 -9.05 4.08
C MET A 171 -0.22 -8.23 5.00
N LEU A 172 -1.35 -8.80 5.46
CA LEU A 172 -2.23 -8.16 6.43
C LEU A 172 -1.50 -7.89 7.74
N GLY A 173 -0.76 -8.88 8.26
CA GLY A 173 0.01 -8.76 9.50
C GLY A 173 1.08 -7.66 9.42
N VAL A 174 1.87 -7.64 8.34
CA VAL A 174 2.88 -6.60 8.09
C VAL A 174 2.23 -5.21 8.00
N THR A 175 1.12 -5.09 7.26
CA THR A 175 0.42 -3.81 7.11
C THR A 175 -0.13 -3.30 8.43
N LEU A 176 -0.67 -4.19 9.26
CA LEU A 176 -1.16 -3.85 10.60
C LEU A 176 -0.01 -3.39 11.50
N LEU A 177 1.12 -4.12 11.50
CA LEU A 177 2.32 -3.76 12.26
C LEU A 177 2.83 -2.36 11.86
N MET A 178 2.94 -2.10 10.56
CA MET A 178 3.37 -0.80 10.03
C MET A 178 2.38 0.32 10.36
N SER A 179 1.09 0.03 10.37
CA SER A 179 0.05 0.99 10.77
C SER A 179 0.17 1.37 12.25
N VAL A 180 0.44 0.40 13.13
CA VAL A 180 0.67 0.64 14.56
C VAL A 180 1.94 1.45 14.78
N ALA A 181 3.05 1.07 14.13
CA ALA A 181 4.31 1.81 14.19
C ALA A 181 4.14 3.27 13.70
N GLY A 182 3.44 3.46 12.57
CA GLY A 182 3.10 4.77 12.02
C GLY A 182 2.24 5.62 12.96
N TYR A 183 1.30 5.00 13.70
CA TYR A 183 0.51 5.70 14.71
C TYR A 183 1.39 6.26 15.83
N PHE A 184 2.30 5.45 16.38
CA PHE A 184 3.20 5.91 17.45
C PHE A 184 4.16 6.99 16.96
N ALA A 185 4.71 6.83 15.75
CA ALA A 185 5.59 7.83 15.15
C ALA A 185 4.88 9.18 14.93
N THR A 186 3.69 9.18 14.31
CA THR A 186 2.93 10.40 14.06
C THR A 186 2.42 11.04 15.34
N ARG A 187 2.07 10.24 16.36
CA ARG A 187 1.69 10.76 17.68
C ARG A 187 2.85 11.47 18.36
N ARG A 188 4.04 10.90 18.33
CA ARG A 188 5.26 11.50 18.91
C ARG A 188 5.60 12.83 18.22
N LEU A 189 5.59 12.86 16.90
CA LEU A 189 5.80 14.09 16.12
C LEU A 189 4.73 15.16 16.45
N GLY A 190 3.46 14.76 16.48
CA GLY A 190 2.36 15.67 16.74
C GLY A 190 2.39 16.30 18.12
N GLN A 191 2.84 15.56 19.14
CA GLN A 191 2.98 16.09 20.50
C GLN A 191 4.02 17.22 20.57
N ASN A 192 5.13 17.09 19.87
CA ASN A 192 6.19 18.11 19.83
C ASN A 192 5.68 19.40 19.14
N ILE A 193 4.98 19.27 18.03
CA ILE A 193 4.38 20.42 17.32
C ILE A 193 3.31 21.10 18.19
N THR A 194 2.47 20.34 18.90
CA THR A 194 1.45 20.92 19.79
C THR A 194 2.10 21.69 20.93
N ARG A 195 3.13 21.15 21.58
CA ARG A 195 3.87 21.84 22.65
C ARG A 195 4.52 23.12 22.17
N LEU A 196 5.10 23.10 20.96
CA LEU A 196 5.70 24.31 20.37
C LEU A 196 4.64 25.37 20.06
N ASN A 197 3.47 24.96 19.57
CA ASN A 197 2.36 25.87 19.32
C ASN A 197 1.81 26.48 20.60
N GLU A 198 1.63 25.68 21.67
CA GLU A 198 1.21 26.17 22.99
C GLU A 198 2.22 27.16 23.57
N PHE A 199 3.53 26.89 23.40
CA PHE A 199 4.57 27.81 23.77
C PHE A 199 4.47 29.13 22.97
N ALA A 200 4.29 29.05 21.65
CA ALA A 200 4.17 30.25 20.80
C ALA A 200 2.95 31.09 21.18
N GLU A 201 1.79 30.47 21.46
CA GLU A 201 0.58 31.18 21.93
C GLU A 201 0.77 31.89 23.28
N ARG A 202 1.48 31.26 24.22
CA ARG A 202 1.82 31.89 25.51
C ARG A 202 2.79 33.06 25.31
N ALA A 203 3.77 32.89 24.44
CA ALA A 203 4.70 33.94 24.07
C ALA A 203 4.01 35.15 23.45
N GLU A 204 3.01 34.93 22.58
CA GLU A 204 2.21 35.99 21.96
C GLU A 204 1.39 36.78 23.01
N ARG A 205 0.90 36.10 24.05
CA ARG A 205 0.18 36.76 25.16
C ARG A 205 1.07 37.48 26.16
N SER A 206 2.38 37.53 25.89
CA SER A 206 3.38 38.11 26.80
C SER A 206 3.36 37.50 28.22
N GLU A 207 2.91 36.23 28.33
CA GLU A 207 2.91 35.51 29.59
C GLU A 207 4.40 35.22 30.02
N ARG A 208 4.69 35.38 31.29
CA ARG A 208 6.01 35.03 31.82
C ARG A 208 6.15 33.52 31.78
N ILE A 209 7.06 33.01 30.94
CA ILE A 209 7.30 31.57 30.77
C ILE A 209 8.52 31.20 31.58
N ASP A 210 8.28 30.85 32.87
CA ASP A 210 9.36 30.45 33.79
C ASP A 210 9.73 28.96 33.61
N ASP A 211 8.83 28.15 33.02
CA ASP A 211 9.02 26.71 32.78
C ASP A 211 9.22 26.44 31.27
N LEU A 212 10.47 26.18 30.90
CA LEU A 212 10.85 25.87 29.53
C LEU A 212 10.58 24.41 29.23
N PRO A 213 9.68 24.10 28.28
CA PRO A 213 9.36 22.71 27.95
C PRO A 213 10.59 21.99 27.40
N ALA A 214 10.86 20.80 27.95
CA ALA A 214 11.89 19.91 27.42
C ALA A 214 11.40 19.23 26.14
N PHE A 215 12.22 19.30 25.10
CA PHE A 215 11.96 18.64 23.81
C PHE A 215 12.89 17.43 23.62
N PRO A 216 12.48 16.43 22.81
CA PRO A 216 13.34 15.30 22.46
C PRO A 216 14.63 15.76 21.75
N HIS A 217 15.66 14.90 21.77
CA HIS A 217 16.92 15.16 21.09
C HIS A 217 16.84 14.69 19.61
N ASP A 218 15.91 15.28 18.86
CA ASP A 218 15.77 15.10 17.43
C ASP A 218 15.82 16.47 16.72
N GLU A 219 15.85 16.51 15.39
CA GLU A 219 15.98 17.75 14.60
C GLU A 219 14.85 18.74 14.92
N LEU A 220 13.64 18.24 15.17
CA LEU A 220 12.51 19.05 15.54
C LEU A 220 12.65 19.63 16.95
N GLY A 221 13.20 18.83 17.88
CA GLY A 221 13.50 19.26 19.25
C GLY A 221 14.63 20.29 19.29
N GLU A 222 15.63 20.17 18.42
CA GLU A 222 16.70 21.16 18.28
C GLU A 222 16.15 22.51 17.78
N ILE A 223 15.34 22.52 16.73
CA ILE A 223 14.67 23.72 16.21
C ILE A 223 13.79 24.35 17.30
N SER A 224 13.00 23.55 18.00
CA SER A 224 12.15 24.03 19.09
C SER A 224 12.95 24.69 20.21
N SER A 225 14.07 24.07 20.59
CA SER A 225 15.00 24.59 21.61
C SER A 225 15.67 25.90 21.17
N HIS A 226 15.97 26.04 19.86
CA HIS A 226 16.49 27.28 19.31
C HIS A 226 15.48 28.42 19.39
N ILE A 227 14.22 28.16 19.01
CA ILE A 227 13.14 29.15 19.08
C ILE A 227 12.93 29.63 20.52
N ILE A 228 12.91 28.70 21.47
CA ILE A 228 12.75 29.02 22.89
C ILE A 228 13.91 29.87 23.41
N ARG A 229 15.15 29.52 23.07
CA ARG A 229 16.33 30.31 23.44
C ARG A 229 16.33 31.73 22.87
N LEU A 230 15.90 31.86 21.62
CA LEU A 230 15.72 33.17 20.96
C LEU A 230 14.68 34.01 21.69
N TYR A 231 13.53 33.42 22.02
CA TYR A 231 12.48 34.12 22.76
C TYR A 231 12.95 34.57 24.17
N ALA A 232 13.63 33.70 24.91
CA ALA A 232 14.18 34.02 26.22
C ALA A 232 15.20 35.19 26.17
N ARG A 233 16.05 35.22 25.12
CA ARG A 233 16.97 36.36 24.90
C ARG A 233 16.20 37.65 24.60
N LEU A 234 15.18 37.59 23.77
CA LEU A 234 14.35 38.73 23.38
C LEU A 234 13.62 39.30 24.61
N GLN A 235 13.05 38.43 25.45
CA GLN A 235 12.41 38.83 26.70
C GLN A 235 13.38 39.54 27.66
N LYS A 236 14.60 38.99 27.81
CA LYS A 236 15.64 39.60 28.63
C LYS A 236 16.02 40.98 28.11
N THR A 237 16.29 41.11 26.82
CA THR A 237 16.66 42.38 26.19
C THR A 237 15.54 43.43 26.32
N THR A 238 14.28 43.04 26.19
CA THR A 238 13.15 43.94 26.38
C THR A 238 13.05 44.40 27.85
N ALA A 239 13.20 43.49 28.80
CA ALA A 239 13.17 43.82 30.21
C ALA A 239 14.33 44.75 30.63
N ASP A 240 15.55 44.53 30.10
CA ASP A 240 16.70 45.39 30.33
C ASP A 240 16.46 46.82 29.76
N ARG A 241 15.93 46.92 28.57
CA ARG A 241 15.55 48.21 27.96
C ARG A 241 14.47 48.95 28.76
N ASP A 242 13.44 48.23 29.23
CA ASP A 242 12.39 48.85 30.04
C ASP A 242 12.91 49.35 31.39
N ARG A 243 13.91 48.67 31.98
CA ARG A 243 14.64 49.14 33.18
C ARG A 243 15.42 50.40 32.89
N GLU A 244 16.20 50.44 31.81
CA GLU A 244 16.95 51.63 31.41
C GLU A 244 16.03 52.84 31.17
N HIS A 245 14.90 52.62 30.49
CA HIS A 245 13.87 53.62 30.27
C HIS A 245 13.26 54.14 31.58
N ALA A 246 12.96 53.26 32.52
CA ALA A 246 12.43 53.63 33.84
C ALA A 246 13.44 54.45 34.65
N LEU A 247 14.72 54.08 34.61
CA LEU A 247 15.79 54.82 35.28
C LEU A 247 15.95 56.22 34.64
N ALA A 248 15.99 56.31 33.31
CA ALA A 248 16.10 57.58 32.63
C ALA A 248 14.91 58.51 32.93
N LEU A 249 13.69 58.02 32.97
CA LEU A 249 12.51 58.76 33.38
C LEU A 249 12.61 59.27 34.84
N HIS A 250 13.13 58.44 35.72
CA HIS A 250 13.30 58.82 37.15
C HIS A 250 14.31 59.93 37.28
N GLU A 251 15.47 59.84 36.60
CA GLU A 251 16.47 60.90 36.59
C GLU A 251 15.89 62.24 36.01
N GLU A 252 15.10 62.16 34.97
CA GLU A 252 14.48 63.35 34.37
C GLU A 252 13.48 64.02 35.35
N GLN A 253 12.68 63.18 36.04
CA GLN A 253 11.74 63.65 37.07
C GLN A 253 12.48 64.33 38.23
N GLU A 254 13.58 63.77 38.71
CA GLU A 254 14.44 64.33 39.78
C GLU A 254 15.03 65.67 39.31
N LYS A 255 15.55 65.79 38.10
CA LYS A 255 16.06 67.04 37.53
C LYS A 255 14.96 68.12 37.49
N ILE A 256 13.75 67.78 37.10
CA ILE A 256 12.61 68.70 37.08
C ILE A 256 12.22 69.13 38.48
N ARG A 257 12.24 68.22 39.46
CA ARG A 257 11.97 68.48 40.88
C ARG A 257 12.97 69.48 41.46
N ILE A 258 14.27 69.20 41.26
CA ILE A 258 15.37 70.07 41.72
C ILE A 258 15.23 71.48 41.10
N LYS A 259 14.96 71.55 39.77
CA LYS A 259 14.75 72.78 39.07
C LYS A 259 13.55 73.60 39.61
N LYS A 260 12.45 72.92 39.95
CA LYS A 260 11.28 73.54 40.59
C LYS A 260 11.60 74.08 41.99
N GLN A 261 12.34 73.30 42.80
CA GLN A 261 12.76 73.72 44.13
C GLN A 261 13.68 74.93 44.08
N LEU A 262 14.64 74.95 43.16
CA LEU A 262 15.53 76.10 42.97
C LEU A 262 14.79 77.35 42.56
N THR A 263 13.84 77.22 41.60
CA THR A 263 13.02 78.34 41.15
C THR A 263 12.14 78.88 42.28
N ASN A 264 11.55 78.00 43.10
CA ASN A 264 10.74 78.44 44.26
C ASN A 264 11.60 79.14 45.33
N ASN A 265 12.79 78.63 45.60
CA ASN A 265 13.73 79.28 46.58
C ASN A 265 14.16 80.64 46.07
N ILE A 266 14.55 80.79 44.83
CA ILE A 266 14.92 82.11 44.24
C ILE A 266 13.71 83.06 44.27
N ASN A 267 12.48 82.64 43.94
CA ASN A 267 11.33 83.47 44.08
C ASN A 267 11.00 83.88 45.52
N HIS A 268 11.35 83.04 46.48
CA HIS A 268 11.15 83.35 47.93
C HIS A 268 12.13 84.34 48.39
N GLU A 269 13.43 84.23 48.01
CA GLU A 269 14.45 85.23 48.35
C GLU A 269 14.28 86.58 47.70
N LEU A 270 13.72 86.61 46.43
CA LEU A 270 13.43 87.87 45.76
C LEU A 270 12.13 88.54 46.24
N LYS A 271 11.33 87.90 47.10
CA LYS A 271 10.10 88.49 47.74
C LYS A 271 10.32 89.00 49.14
N THR A 272 11.49 88.95 49.70
CA THR A 272 11.84 89.60 50.99
C THR A 272 12.23 91.04 50.67
N PRO A 273 11.38 92.08 50.88
CA PRO A 273 11.74 93.47 50.81
C PRO A 273 12.49 93.80 52.16
N VAL A 274 13.50 94.58 52.04
CA VAL A 274 14.17 95.34 53.14
C VAL A 274 13.14 96.29 53.76
#